data_c8540b578078a66218b22717d744f22e
#
_entry.id   c8540b578078a66218b22717d744f22e
#
_cell.length_a   1.000
_cell.length_b   1.000
_cell.length_c   1.000
_cell.angle_alpha   90.00
_cell.angle_beta   90.00
_cell.angle_gamma   90.00
#
_symmetry.space_group_name_H-M   'P 1'
#
loop_
_entity.id
_entity.type
_entity.pdbx_description
1 polymer ?
#
loop_
_entity_poly.entity_id
_entity_poly.type
_entity_poly.pdbx_seq_one_letter_code
_entity_poly.pdbx_strand_id
1 'polypeptide(L)'
;VVHATTALQQAGPDARVRAVLTNSGCANAVTGEAGLDDTHALVEQVRASLAPSSECTPTDVLMMSTGVIGVRLPVPPMQRAIEDLVSGRLLQNHPEAWLDVARAFMTTDTFPKLRTRSFSLGGRQCRIAGIDKGAGMIHPRMASASSALHATMLGLFATDAPIATPDLQRCLNEAVRVSFNCVSVDGDMSTNDTVVALANGQATAEDGSVPDEWWTEKSHPDLVRAFQAELTALC
;
A
#
# COMPACT_ATOMS: atom_id res chain seq x y z
N VAL A 1 -2.76 -10.75 2.12
CA VAL A 1 -3.80 -10.61 1.09
C VAL A 1 -5.18 -10.82 1.71
N VAL A 2 -5.49 -11.99 2.29
CA VAL A 2 -6.84 -12.31 2.83
C VAL A 2 -7.36 -11.20 3.75
N HIS A 3 -6.60 -10.84 4.80
CA HIS A 3 -6.98 -9.75 5.72
C HIS A 3 -7.22 -8.42 4.96
N ALA A 4 -6.29 -7.98 4.12
CA ALA A 4 -6.42 -6.70 3.42
C ALA A 4 -7.64 -6.66 2.49
N THR A 5 -7.90 -7.76 1.76
CA THR A 5 -9.09 -7.86 0.91
C THR A 5 -10.38 -7.80 1.74
N THR A 6 -10.44 -8.56 2.83
CA THR A 6 -11.61 -8.58 3.73
C THR A 6 -11.84 -7.20 4.37
N ALA A 7 -10.78 -6.56 4.84
CA ALA A 7 -10.85 -5.22 5.44
C ALA A 7 -11.41 -4.18 4.46
N LEU A 8 -10.88 -4.15 3.22
CA LEU A 8 -11.35 -3.22 2.20
C LEU A 8 -12.79 -3.51 1.74
N GLN A 9 -13.17 -4.79 1.63
CA GLN A 9 -14.55 -5.18 1.31
C GLN A 9 -15.53 -4.78 2.41
N GLN A 10 -15.16 -4.93 3.68
CA GLN A 10 -15.99 -4.54 4.82
C GLN A 10 -16.12 -3.01 4.94
N ALA A 11 -15.04 -2.28 4.68
CA ALA A 11 -15.04 -0.82 4.72
C ALA A 11 -15.79 -0.19 3.52
N GLY A 12 -15.90 -0.92 2.41
CA GLY A 12 -16.66 -0.47 1.22
C GLY A 12 -16.00 0.69 0.47
N PRO A 13 -16.79 1.46 -0.31
CA PRO A 13 -16.26 2.52 -1.19
C PRO A 13 -15.67 3.71 -0.44
N ASP A 14 -16.01 3.88 0.84
CA ASP A 14 -15.50 4.94 1.71
C ASP A 14 -14.37 4.45 2.62
N ALA A 15 -13.71 3.35 2.24
CA ALA A 15 -12.59 2.78 3.00
C ALA A 15 -11.54 3.84 3.34
N ARG A 16 -11.21 3.92 4.64
CA ARG A 16 -10.19 4.82 5.16
C ARG A 16 -9.08 3.99 5.80
N VAL A 17 -7.93 3.96 5.13
CA VAL A 17 -6.75 3.26 5.64
C VAL A 17 -5.87 4.26 6.38
N ARG A 18 -5.55 3.96 7.64
CA ARG A 18 -4.69 4.78 8.51
C ARG A 18 -3.26 4.29 8.53
N ALA A 19 -3.06 2.99 8.32
CA ALA A 19 -1.72 2.41 8.30
C ALA A 19 -1.62 1.21 7.36
N VAL A 20 -0.42 1.01 6.86
CA VAL A 20 -0.01 -0.23 6.19
C VAL A 20 1.18 -0.80 6.95
N LEU A 21 0.98 -1.96 7.57
CA LEU A 21 2.06 -2.73 8.18
C LEU A 21 2.68 -3.64 7.13
N THR A 22 3.98 -3.53 6.92
CA THR A 22 4.70 -4.41 6.00
C THR A 22 5.83 -5.11 6.72
N ASN A 23 5.97 -6.42 6.52
CA ASN A 23 7.16 -7.14 6.95
C ASN A 23 7.84 -7.86 5.78
N SER A 24 9.16 -7.91 5.84
CA SER A 24 10.00 -8.72 4.96
C SER A 24 10.75 -9.80 5.75
N GLY A 25 11.02 -10.92 5.08
CA GLY A 25 11.70 -12.09 5.67
C GLY A 25 10.79 -13.29 5.94
N CYS A 26 9.49 -13.08 6.19
CA CYS A 26 8.49 -14.12 6.35
C CYS A 26 7.22 -13.73 5.58
N ALA A 27 6.78 -14.60 4.69
CA ALA A 27 5.64 -14.32 3.80
C ALA A 27 4.28 -14.51 4.48
N ASN A 28 4.22 -15.23 5.59
CA ASN A 28 2.96 -15.67 6.20
C ASN A 28 2.01 -16.36 5.17
N ALA A 29 2.60 -17.10 4.26
CA ALA A 29 1.91 -17.85 3.22
C ALA A 29 1.93 -19.35 3.57
N VAL A 30 0.86 -20.08 3.24
CA VAL A 30 0.68 -21.51 3.56
C VAL A 30 0.74 -21.76 5.09
N THR A 31 0.24 -20.83 5.88
CA THR A 31 0.21 -20.88 7.35
C THR A 31 -1.19 -21.13 7.93
N GLY A 32 -2.20 -21.24 7.06
CA GLY A 32 -3.58 -21.53 7.43
C GLY A 32 -4.20 -20.48 8.36
N GLU A 33 -5.17 -20.89 9.15
CA GLU A 33 -5.88 -20.02 10.10
C GLU A 33 -4.93 -19.43 11.15
N ALA A 34 -3.95 -20.21 11.63
CA ALA A 34 -2.99 -19.73 12.59
C ALA A 34 -2.17 -18.52 12.08
N GLY A 35 -1.83 -18.49 10.78
CA GLY A 35 -1.18 -17.32 10.18
C GLY A 35 -2.12 -16.13 10.02
N LEU A 36 -3.42 -16.37 9.88
CA LEU A 36 -4.41 -15.31 9.89
C LEU A 36 -4.57 -14.71 11.30
N ASP A 37 -4.55 -15.54 12.33
CA ASP A 37 -4.54 -15.10 13.73
C ASP A 37 -3.31 -14.25 14.05
N ASP A 38 -2.13 -14.63 13.55
CA ASP A 38 -0.91 -13.82 13.65
C ASP A 38 -1.09 -12.45 13.03
N THR A 39 -1.71 -12.41 11.84
CA THR A 39 -2.02 -11.14 11.15
C THR A 39 -2.96 -10.27 11.99
N HIS A 40 -4.04 -10.85 12.53
CA HIS A 40 -5.00 -10.12 13.36
C HIS A 40 -4.35 -9.57 14.63
N ALA A 41 -3.48 -10.35 15.30
CA ALA A 41 -2.75 -9.91 16.48
C ALA A 41 -1.84 -8.70 16.19
N LEU A 42 -1.18 -8.68 15.03
CA LEU A 42 -0.31 -7.57 14.63
C LEU A 42 -1.11 -6.34 14.18
N VAL A 43 -2.18 -6.53 13.43
CA VAL A 43 -3.11 -5.44 13.05
C VAL A 43 -3.70 -4.77 14.29
N GLU A 44 -4.12 -5.56 15.28
CA GLU A 44 -4.63 -5.04 16.55
C GLU A 44 -3.57 -4.27 17.33
N GLN A 45 -2.31 -4.74 17.32
CA GLN A 45 -1.20 -4.01 17.94
C GLN A 45 -0.96 -2.65 17.27
N VAL A 46 -0.97 -2.60 15.93
CA VAL A 46 -0.87 -1.32 15.20
C VAL A 46 -2.02 -0.40 15.56
N ARG A 47 -3.25 -0.91 15.52
CA ARG A 47 -4.45 -0.15 15.88
C ARG A 47 -4.35 0.45 17.29
N ALA A 48 -4.01 -0.37 18.27
CA ALA A 48 -3.87 0.06 19.66
C ALA A 48 -2.75 1.09 19.86
N SER A 49 -1.67 0.99 19.07
CA SER A 49 -0.54 1.91 19.15
C SER A 49 -0.81 3.27 18.50
N LEU A 50 -1.59 3.30 17.40
CA LEU A 50 -1.85 4.53 16.65
C LEU A 50 -2.94 5.40 17.27
N ALA A 51 -3.90 4.81 17.99
CA ALA A 51 -5.03 5.57 18.51
C ALA A 51 -5.44 5.08 19.89
N PRO A 52 -5.32 5.92 20.91
CA PRO A 52 -6.07 5.73 22.15
C PRO A 52 -7.58 6.00 21.97
N SER A 53 -8.08 6.17 20.75
CA SER A 53 -9.48 6.55 20.48
C SER A 53 -10.25 5.44 19.77
N SER A 54 -11.55 5.39 20.06
CA SER A 54 -12.58 4.55 19.42
C SER A 54 -12.73 4.74 17.89
N GLU A 55 -11.90 5.55 17.28
CA GLU A 55 -11.99 5.95 15.88
C GLU A 55 -11.17 5.08 14.91
N CYS A 56 -10.29 4.21 15.40
CA CYS A 56 -9.50 3.30 14.56
C CYS A 56 -10.03 1.87 14.69
N THR A 57 -10.43 1.29 13.57
CA THR A 57 -10.93 -0.08 13.47
C THR A 57 -9.88 -1.02 12.88
N PRO A 58 -9.98 -2.34 13.05
CA PRO A 58 -9.06 -3.28 12.40
C PRO A 58 -9.06 -3.17 10.87
N THR A 59 -10.16 -2.68 10.26
CA THR A 59 -10.27 -2.47 8.81
C THR A 59 -9.47 -1.26 8.33
N ASP A 60 -9.04 -0.37 9.23
CA ASP A 60 -8.22 0.81 8.90
C ASP A 60 -6.73 0.49 8.78
N VAL A 61 -6.32 -0.75 9.07
CA VAL A 61 -4.93 -1.21 9.01
C VAL A 61 -4.80 -2.33 7.99
N LEU A 62 -4.01 -2.12 6.95
CA LEU A 62 -3.66 -3.16 5.99
C LEU A 62 -2.34 -3.82 6.36
N MET A 63 -2.18 -5.10 6.00
CA MET A 63 -0.93 -5.82 6.22
C MET A 63 -0.45 -6.49 4.94
N MET A 64 0.85 -6.32 4.65
CA MET A 64 1.58 -6.97 3.57
C MET A 64 2.75 -7.77 4.14
N SER A 65 3.01 -8.95 3.61
CA SER A 65 4.11 -9.82 4.07
C SER A 65 4.83 -10.45 2.89
N THR A 66 6.15 -10.56 2.97
CA THR A 66 6.98 -11.19 1.95
C THR A 66 8.17 -11.93 2.57
N GLY A 67 8.68 -12.96 1.89
CA GLY A 67 9.85 -13.73 2.31
C GLY A 67 9.59 -15.24 2.33
N VAL A 68 10.06 -15.93 3.35
CA VAL A 68 9.97 -17.39 3.47
C VAL A 68 8.52 -17.85 3.59
N ILE A 69 8.17 -18.89 2.82
CA ILE A 69 6.84 -19.52 2.77
C ILE A 69 6.77 -20.66 3.78
N GLY A 70 5.60 -20.91 4.38
CA GLY A 70 5.36 -22.04 5.29
C GLY A 70 5.84 -21.80 6.73
N VAL A 71 6.36 -20.61 7.02
CA VAL A 71 6.81 -20.23 8.38
C VAL A 71 5.86 -19.16 8.92
N ARG A 72 5.48 -19.31 10.18
CA ARG A 72 4.62 -18.35 10.89
C ARG A 72 5.38 -17.07 11.24
N LEU A 73 4.65 -15.97 11.35
CA LEU A 73 5.20 -14.69 11.76
C LEU A 73 5.73 -14.75 13.20
N PRO A 74 6.88 -14.13 13.48
CA PRO A 74 7.40 -14.03 14.85
C PRO A 74 6.64 -12.91 15.60
N VAL A 75 5.39 -13.16 15.98
CA VAL A 75 4.46 -12.15 16.53
C VAL A 75 5.05 -11.35 17.70
N PRO A 76 5.62 -11.98 18.78
CA PRO A 76 6.09 -11.18 19.91
C PRO A 76 7.21 -10.18 19.58
N PRO A 77 8.27 -10.50 18.82
CA PRO A 77 9.25 -9.50 18.40
C PRO A 77 8.66 -8.43 17.47
N MET A 78 7.70 -8.78 16.59
CA MET A 78 7.04 -7.80 15.72
C MET A 78 6.16 -6.84 16.52
N GLN A 79 5.45 -7.30 17.54
CA GLN A 79 4.68 -6.43 18.43
C GLN A 79 5.58 -5.41 19.14
N ARG A 80 6.73 -5.83 19.66
CA ARG A 80 7.70 -4.90 20.25
C ARG A 80 8.22 -3.88 19.24
N ALA A 81 8.53 -4.33 18.01
CA ALA A 81 8.96 -3.41 16.95
C ALA A 81 7.87 -2.37 16.59
N ILE A 82 6.60 -2.76 16.54
CA ILE A 82 5.48 -1.83 16.32
C ILE A 82 5.41 -0.81 17.46
N GLU A 83 5.54 -1.25 18.68
CA GLU A 83 5.55 -0.38 19.87
C GLU A 83 6.70 0.63 19.80
N ASP A 84 7.92 0.18 19.48
CA ASP A 84 9.10 1.01 19.34
C ASP A 84 8.94 2.03 18.20
N LEU A 85 8.38 1.62 17.05
CA LEU A 85 8.14 2.52 15.91
C LEU A 85 7.17 3.64 16.25
N VAL A 86 6.09 3.34 16.93
CA VAL A 86 5.02 4.31 17.22
C VAL A 86 5.35 5.14 18.46
N SER A 87 5.65 4.51 19.59
CA SER A 87 5.94 5.19 20.86
C SER A 87 7.32 5.85 20.86
N GLY A 88 8.30 5.26 20.20
CA GLY A 88 9.64 5.80 19.98
C GLY A 88 9.69 6.97 19.00
N ARG A 89 8.55 7.34 18.39
CA ARG A 89 8.44 8.39 17.37
C ARG A 89 9.41 8.19 16.21
N LEU A 90 9.62 6.94 15.81
CA LEU A 90 10.48 6.59 14.67
C LEU A 90 9.77 6.75 13.34
N LEU A 91 8.43 6.88 13.36
CA LEU A 91 7.65 7.24 12.17
C LEU A 91 7.91 8.71 11.83
N GLN A 92 8.44 8.94 10.65
CA GLN A 92 8.86 10.25 10.20
C GLN A 92 8.37 10.54 8.78
N ASN A 93 8.18 11.82 8.46
CA ASN A 93 7.72 12.27 7.15
C ASN A 93 8.81 13.13 6.47
N HIS A 94 9.88 12.48 6.01
CA HIS A 94 10.94 13.09 5.23
C HIS A 94 11.50 12.09 4.20
N PRO A 95 12.26 12.55 3.17
CA PRO A 95 12.71 11.68 2.08
C PRO A 95 13.52 10.46 2.52
N GLU A 96 14.38 10.61 3.53
CA GLU A 96 15.21 9.53 4.06
C GLU A 96 14.36 8.43 4.70
N ALA A 97 13.27 8.78 5.38
CA ALA A 97 12.35 7.79 5.95
C ALA A 97 11.68 6.95 4.85
N TRP A 98 11.33 7.54 3.71
CA TRP A 98 10.83 6.80 2.55
C TRP A 98 11.87 5.82 2.02
N LEU A 99 13.12 6.22 1.96
CA LEU A 99 14.21 5.34 1.54
C LEU A 99 14.44 4.19 2.53
N ASP A 100 14.33 4.45 3.83
CA ASP A 100 14.46 3.42 4.86
C ASP A 100 13.29 2.42 4.80
N VAL A 101 12.07 2.88 4.55
CA VAL A 101 10.93 1.99 4.27
C VAL A 101 11.18 1.16 3.02
N ALA A 102 11.67 1.77 1.93
CA ALA A 102 11.99 1.04 0.71
C ALA A 102 13.07 -0.04 0.92
N ARG A 103 14.07 0.23 1.76
CA ARG A 103 15.06 -0.77 2.19
C ARG A 103 14.45 -1.88 3.02
N ALA A 104 13.53 -1.56 3.93
CA ALA A 104 12.84 -2.53 4.76
C ALA A 104 11.88 -3.44 3.96
N PHE A 105 11.40 -3.00 2.79
CA PHE A 105 10.62 -3.82 1.87
C PHE A 105 11.43 -4.94 1.21
N MET A 106 12.74 -4.74 1.03
CA MET A 106 13.59 -5.65 0.25
C MET A 106 13.67 -7.06 0.87
N THR A 107 13.82 -8.04 -0.01
CA THR A 107 14.21 -9.41 0.36
C THR A 107 15.48 -9.81 -0.41
N THR A 108 15.35 -10.30 -1.63
CA THR A 108 16.46 -10.63 -2.52
C THR A 108 16.85 -9.50 -3.47
N ASP A 109 16.21 -8.37 -3.34
CA ASP A 109 16.48 -7.17 -4.13
C ASP A 109 17.90 -6.67 -3.91
N THR A 110 18.55 -6.17 -4.96
CA THR A 110 19.92 -5.64 -4.90
C THR A 110 19.98 -4.14 -4.60
N PHE A 111 18.86 -3.45 -4.72
CA PHE A 111 18.70 -2.02 -4.41
C PHE A 111 17.24 -1.69 -4.05
N PRO A 112 17.04 -0.65 -3.22
CA PRO A 112 15.69 -0.20 -2.88
C PRO A 112 15.03 0.48 -4.08
N LYS A 113 13.78 0.10 -4.37
CA LYS A 113 12.98 0.66 -5.45
C LYS A 113 12.03 1.71 -4.88
N LEU A 114 12.43 2.96 -4.99
CA LEU A 114 11.64 4.13 -4.62
C LEU A 114 11.62 5.11 -5.78
N ARG A 115 10.43 5.57 -6.15
CA ARG A 115 10.22 6.61 -7.16
C ARG A 115 9.25 7.66 -6.62
N THR A 116 9.44 8.89 -7.04
CA THR A 116 8.55 10.00 -6.71
C THR A 116 8.28 10.83 -7.95
N ARG A 117 7.10 11.42 -8.02
CA ARG A 117 6.73 12.42 -9.02
C ARG A 117 6.02 13.59 -8.36
N SER A 118 6.29 14.78 -8.89
CA SER A 118 5.54 15.99 -8.54
C SER A 118 4.95 16.57 -9.82
N PHE A 119 3.70 16.95 -9.77
CA PHE A 119 2.95 17.44 -10.92
C PHE A 119 1.88 18.44 -10.50
N SER A 120 1.54 19.36 -11.41
CA SER A 120 0.44 20.31 -11.18
C SER A 120 -0.84 19.75 -11.79
N LEU A 121 -1.90 19.67 -11.00
CA LEU A 121 -3.19 19.15 -11.45
C LEU A 121 -4.33 19.84 -10.72
N GLY A 122 -5.31 20.34 -11.48
CA GLY A 122 -6.46 21.07 -10.93
C GLY A 122 -6.07 22.33 -10.14
N GLY A 123 -5.02 23.03 -10.56
CA GLY A 123 -4.50 24.21 -9.85
C GLY A 123 -3.75 23.88 -8.54
N ARG A 124 -3.39 22.61 -8.32
CA ARG A 124 -2.72 22.14 -7.10
C ARG A 124 -1.39 21.50 -7.41
N GLN A 125 -0.47 21.58 -6.47
CA GLN A 125 0.79 20.84 -6.52
C GLN A 125 0.57 19.47 -5.88
N CYS A 126 0.53 18.43 -6.70
CA CYS A 126 0.36 17.05 -6.28
C CYS A 126 1.69 16.31 -6.27
N ARG A 127 1.80 15.33 -5.38
CA ARG A 127 2.95 14.44 -5.26
C ARG A 127 2.47 12.99 -5.20
N ILE A 128 3.29 12.11 -5.73
CA ILE A 128 3.10 10.67 -5.58
C ILE A 128 4.44 10.01 -5.33
N ALA A 129 4.48 9.11 -4.36
CA ALA A 129 5.62 8.26 -4.08
C ALA A 129 5.21 6.80 -4.26
N GLY A 130 6.09 6.00 -4.84
CA GLY A 130 5.91 4.56 -5.00
C GLY A 130 7.12 3.81 -4.48
N ILE A 131 6.88 2.81 -3.65
CA ILE A 131 7.85 1.81 -3.21
C ILE A 131 7.43 0.48 -3.81
N ASP A 132 8.38 -0.24 -4.34
CA ASP A 132 8.19 -1.57 -4.90
C ASP A 132 9.34 -2.50 -4.48
N LYS A 133 9.07 -3.79 -4.38
CA LYS A 133 10.07 -4.82 -4.16
C LYS A 133 9.73 -6.08 -4.97
N GLY A 134 10.76 -6.78 -5.37
CA GLY A 134 10.73 -8.07 -6.04
C GLY A 134 11.92 -8.22 -6.99
N ALA A 135 12.62 -9.35 -6.90
CA ALA A 135 13.76 -9.69 -7.74
C ALA A 135 13.71 -11.15 -8.25
N GLY A 136 13.00 -12.03 -7.55
CA GLY A 136 12.71 -13.40 -7.93
C GLY A 136 11.29 -13.78 -7.57
N MET A 137 10.76 -14.83 -8.20
CA MET A 137 9.36 -15.23 -8.18
C MET A 137 8.47 -14.07 -8.67
N ILE A 138 8.77 -13.55 -9.86
CA ILE A 138 8.13 -12.37 -10.46
C ILE A 138 7.51 -12.71 -11.80
N HIS A 139 6.23 -12.93 -11.79
CA HIS A 139 5.34 -12.99 -12.95
C HIS A 139 3.92 -12.63 -12.47
N PRO A 140 3.70 -11.38 -12.00
CA PRO A 140 2.43 -11.01 -11.41
C PRO A 140 1.30 -11.07 -12.45
N ARG A 141 0.15 -11.61 -12.01
CA ARG A 141 -1.12 -11.59 -12.74
C ARG A 141 -2.19 -11.05 -11.79
N MET A 142 -1.93 -9.87 -11.26
CA MET A 142 -2.86 -9.25 -10.32
C MET A 142 -4.16 -8.91 -11.05
N ALA A 143 -5.26 -9.35 -10.47
CA ALA A 143 -6.59 -9.02 -10.92
C ALA A 143 -7.20 -7.99 -9.98
N SER A 144 -8.25 -7.28 -10.43
CA SER A 144 -9.03 -6.41 -9.55
C SER A 144 -9.57 -7.20 -8.36
N ALA A 145 -9.86 -6.53 -7.25
CA ALA A 145 -10.21 -7.07 -5.93
C ALA A 145 -11.28 -8.19 -5.87
N SER A 146 -11.82 -8.61 -7.02
CA SER A 146 -12.84 -9.68 -7.13
C SER A 146 -12.31 -11.04 -7.56
N SER A 147 -11.04 -11.21 -7.91
CA SER A 147 -10.50 -12.48 -8.37
C SER A 147 -9.15 -12.83 -7.78
N ALA A 148 -9.02 -14.07 -7.34
CA ALA A 148 -7.97 -14.75 -6.62
C ALA A 148 -6.50 -14.29 -6.86
N LEU A 149 -5.87 -14.01 -5.77
CA LEU A 149 -4.59 -14.44 -5.16
C LEU A 149 -3.45 -14.78 -6.13
N HIS A 150 -2.36 -13.99 -6.14
CA HIS A 150 -1.01 -14.48 -6.46
C HIS A 150 0.01 -13.34 -6.47
N ALA A 151 1.13 -13.54 -5.79
CA ALA A 151 2.48 -13.10 -6.21
C ALA A 151 3.40 -12.58 -5.06
N THR A 152 4.76 -12.45 -5.29
CA THR A 152 5.80 -12.07 -4.31
C THR A 152 6.17 -10.59 -4.39
N MET A 153 5.51 -9.84 -5.23
CA MET A 153 5.76 -8.43 -5.42
C MET A 153 4.90 -7.62 -4.46
N LEU A 154 5.49 -6.70 -3.75
CA LEU A 154 4.78 -5.73 -2.93
C LEU A 154 5.00 -4.33 -3.48
N GLY A 155 3.92 -3.61 -3.74
CA GLY A 155 3.93 -2.21 -4.14
C GLY A 155 3.10 -1.35 -3.19
N LEU A 156 3.61 -0.20 -2.81
CA LEU A 156 2.92 0.80 -2.02
C LEU A 156 3.04 2.16 -2.70
N PHE A 157 1.90 2.74 -3.04
CA PHE A 157 1.81 4.08 -3.57
C PHE A 157 1.10 5.00 -2.58
N ALA A 158 1.62 6.20 -2.40
CA ALA A 158 0.97 7.23 -1.61
C ALA A 158 0.97 8.56 -2.36
N THR A 159 -0.18 9.23 -2.35
CA THR A 159 -0.36 10.52 -3.01
C THR A 159 -1.12 11.49 -2.11
N ASP A 160 -0.85 12.77 -2.27
CA ASP A 160 -1.63 13.86 -1.68
C ASP A 160 -2.78 14.32 -2.58
N ALA A 161 -2.88 13.84 -3.81
CA ALA A 161 -3.98 14.15 -4.72
C ALA A 161 -5.35 13.72 -4.14
N PRO A 162 -6.40 14.54 -4.28
CA PRO A 162 -7.73 14.25 -3.72
C PRO A 162 -8.55 13.32 -4.63
N ILE A 163 -8.04 12.14 -4.91
CA ILE A 163 -8.73 11.11 -5.71
C ILE A 163 -9.64 10.28 -4.83
N ALA A 164 -10.92 10.19 -5.17
CA ALA A 164 -11.88 9.35 -4.44
C ALA A 164 -11.54 7.87 -4.54
N THR A 165 -11.81 7.10 -3.48
CA THR A 165 -11.41 5.70 -3.36
C THR A 165 -11.82 4.81 -4.55
N PRO A 166 -13.05 4.86 -5.07
CA PRO A 166 -13.42 4.04 -6.23
C PRO A 166 -12.62 4.38 -7.49
N ASP A 167 -12.32 5.68 -7.70
CA ASP A 167 -11.54 6.13 -8.83
C ASP A 167 -10.05 5.85 -8.67
N LEU A 168 -9.51 5.96 -7.44
CA LEU A 168 -8.16 5.52 -7.12
C LEU A 168 -7.97 4.02 -7.40
N GLN A 169 -8.95 3.19 -7.02
CA GLN A 169 -8.92 1.74 -7.30
C GLN A 169 -8.92 1.47 -8.81
N ARG A 170 -9.75 2.19 -9.57
CA ARG A 170 -9.79 2.07 -11.04
C ARG A 170 -8.48 2.50 -11.67
N CYS A 171 -7.92 3.62 -11.22
CA CYS A 171 -6.63 4.12 -11.67
C CYS A 171 -5.50 3.12 -11.37
N LEU A 172 -5.50 2.54 -10.18
CA LEU A 172 -4.52 1.54 -9.78
C LEU A 172 -4.63 0.28 -10.63
N ASN A 173 -5.84 -0.22 -10.86
CA ASN A 173 -6.07 -1.41 -11.69
C ASN A 173 -5.52 -1.22 -13.11
N GLU A 174 -5.76 -0.06 -13.72
CA GLU A 174 -5.24 0.24 -15.05
C GLU A 174 -3.72 0.40 -15.05
N ALA A 175 -3.15 1.10 -14.09
CA ALA A 175 -1.71 1.24 -13.97
C ALA A 175 -1.02 -0.13 -13.82
N VAL A 176 -1.53 -0.98 -12.93
CA VAL A 176 -1.03 -2.35 -12.71
C VAL A 176 -1.14 -3.21 -13.97
N ARG A 177 -2.26 -3.10 -14.69
CA ARG A 177 -2.50 -3.86 -15.93
C ARG A 177 -1.44 -3.60 -17.00
N VAL A 178 -1.00 -2.36 -17.15
CA VAL A 178 -0.07 -1.95 -18.21
C VAL A 178 1.39 -1.87 -17.75
N SER A 179 1.67 -2.11 -16.48
CA SER A 179 3.02 -2.09 -15.90
C SER A 179 3.37 -3.41 -15.22
N PHE A 180 3.02 -3.58 -13.95
CA PHE A 180 3.39 -4.75 -13.14
C PHE A 180 2.96 -6.08 -13.78
N ASN A 181 1.75 -6.17 -14.30
CA ASN A 181 1.26 -7.38 -14.99
C ASN A 181 1.97 -7.66 -16.33
N CYS A 182 2.81 -6.77 -16.80
CA CYS A 182 3.64 -6.96 -17.99
C CYS A 182 5.07 -7.45 -17.66
N VAL A 183 5.42 -7.55 -16.36
CA VAL A 183 6.74 -7.98 -15.91
C VAL A 183 6.79 -9.49 -15.76
N SER A 184 7.86 -10.12 -16.25
CA SER A 184 8.21 -11.51 -15.97
C SER A 184 9.71 -11.63 -15.83
N VAL A 185 10.16 -12.17 -14.70
CA VAL A 185 11.60 -12.46 -14.47
C VAL A 185 11.87 -13.96 -14.65
N ASP A 186 11.10 -14.80 -14.02
CA ASP A 186 11.31 -16.25 -13.95
C ASP A 186 10.03 -17.06 -14.23
N GLY A 187 8.91 -16.40 -14.50
CA GLY A 187 7.62 -17.04 -14.75
C GLY A 187 6.89 -17.54 -13.50
N ASP A 188 7.49 -17.41 -12.32
CA ASP A 188 6.90 -17.84 -11.06
C ASP A 188 6.02 -16.75 -10.45
N MET A 189 4.95 -17.18 -9.77
CA MET A 189 4.02 -16.30 -9.05
C MET A 189 3.99 -16.66 -7.57
N SER A 190 3.68 -15.68 -6.73
CA SER A 190 3.45 -15.88 -5.29
C SER A 190 1.98 -15.69 -4.91
N THR A 191 1.62 -16.14 -3.73
CA THR A 191 0.28 -15.94 -3.13
C THR A 191 0.11 -14.56 -2.49
N ASN A 192 1.16 -13.74 -2.43
CA ASN A 192 1.22 -12.52 -1.62
C ASN A 192 1.37 -11.23 -2.43
N ASP A 193 1.41 -11.25 -3.77
CA ASP A 193 1.52 -10.03 -4.57
C ASP A 193 0.39 -9.08 -4.21
N THR A 194 0.78 -7.90 -3.85
CA THR A 194 -0.15 -6.88 -3.39
C THR A 194 0.37 -5.52 -3.82
N VAL A 195 -0.47 -4.74 -4.46
CA VAL A 195 -0.22 -3.33 -4.71
C VAL A 195 -1.32 -2.52 -4.02
N VAL A 196 -0.91 -1.59 -3.17
CA VAL A 196 -1.79 -0.71 -2.41
C VAL A 196 -1.54 0.73 -2.84
N ALA A 197 -2.59 1.51 -3.03
CA ALA A 197 -2.52 2.94 -3.24
C ALA A 197 -3.32 3.67 -2.16
N LEU A 198 -2.74 4.72 -1.60
CA LEU A 198 -3.33 5.59 -0.60
C LEU A 198 -3.38 7.03 -1.11
N ALA A 199 -4.49 7.70 -0.90
CA ALA A 199 -4.66 9.13 -1.19
C ALA A 199 -5.17 9.84 0.05
N ASN A 200 -4.50 10.91 0.48
CA ASN A 200 -4.91 11.66 1.67
C ASN A 200 -5.58 13.02 1.35
N GLY A 201 -5.61 13.42 0.09
CA GLY A 201 -6.29 14.63 -0.34
C GLY A 201 -5.67 15.93 0.17
N GLN A 202 -4.40 15.95 0.52
CA GLN A 202 -3.74 17.12 1.11
C GLN A 202 -2.93 17.97 0.10
N ALA A 203 -3.12 17.74 -1.20
CA ALA A 203 -2.49 18.57 -2.22
C ALA A 203 -2.95 20.02 -2.12
N THR A 204 -2.00 20.97 -2.04
CA THR A 204 -2.31 22.38 -1.82
C THR A 204 -2.31 23.19 -3.12
N ALA A 205 -3.17 24.19 -3.20
CA ALA A 205 -3.10 25.24 -4.20
C ALA A 205 -2.00 26.28 -3.87
N GLU A 206 -1.75 27.22 -4.76
CA GLU A 206 -0.75 28.28 -4.55
C GLU A 206 -1.03 29.15 -3.31
N ASP A 207 -2.31 29.34 -2.98
CA ASP A 207 -2.74 30.05 -1.77
C ASP A 207 -2.66 29.23 -0.47
N GLY A 208 -2.18 27.97 -0.55
CA GLY A 208 -2.07 27.05 0.56
C GLY A 208 -3.38 26.32 0.92
N SER A 209 -4.48 26.56 0.18
CA SER A 209 -5.76 25.87 0.44
C SER A 209 -5.67 24.39 0.09
N VAL A 210 -6.33 23.55 0.89
CA VAL A 210 -6.55 22.13 0.61
C VAL A 210 -7.84 21.92 -0.17
N PRO A 211 -8.02 20.78 -0.87
CA PRO A 211 -9.25 20.50 -1.61
C PRO A 211 -10.47 20.41 -0.71
N ASP A 212 -11.57 21.01 -1.11
CA ASP A 212 -12.88 20.84 -0.49
C ASP A 212 -13.61 19.60 -1.02
N GLU A 213 -13.24 19.13 -2.21
CA GLU A 213 -13.89 18.04 -2.91
C GLU A 213 -12.87 16.98 -3.36
N TRP A 214 -13.31 15.72 -3.33
CA TRP A 214 -12.58 14.59 -3.91
C TRP A 214 -12.87 14.51 -5.41
N TRP A 215 -11.82 14.32 -6.21
CA TRP A 215 -11.97 14.15 -7.66
C TRP A 215 -12.52 12.76 -7.96
N THR A 216 -13.62 12.76 -8.71
CA THR A 216 -14.28 11.56 -9.22
C THR A 216 -14.38 11.61 -10.72
N GLU A 217 -14.53 10.46 -11.37
CA GLU A 217 -14.83 10.40 -12.81
C GLU A 217 -16.08 11.20 -13.18
N LYS A 218 -17.04 11.27 -12.26
CA LYS A 218 -18.29 11.99 -12.45
C LYS A 218 -18.13 13.51 -12.35
N SER A 219 -17.37 14.01 -11.37
CA SER A 219 -17.22 15.44 -11.11
C SER A 219 -16.03 16.07 -11.85
N HIS A 220 -14.93 15.32 -12.00
CA HIS A 220 -13.65 15.81 -12.53
C HIS A 220 -12.99 14.78 -13.47
N PRO A 221 -13.63 14.35 -14.57
CA PRO A 221 -13.11 13.26 -15.41
C PRO A 221 -11.72 13.54 -15.99
N ASP A 222 -11.43 14.78 -16.34
CA ASP A 222 -10.12 15.14 -16.92
C ASP A 222 -9.02 15.09 -15.85
N LEU A 223 -9.30 15.48 -14.60
CA LEU A 223 -8.34 15.39 -13.49
C LEU A 223 -8.05 13.95 -13.15
N VAL A 224 -9.07 13.10 -13.09
CA VAL A 224 -8.91 11.66 -12.84
C VAL A 224 -8.09 11.00 -13.95
N ARG A 225 -8.34 11.35 -15.22
CA ARG A 225 -7.57 10.85 -16.37
C ARG A 225 -6.11 11.31 -16.33
N ALA A 226 -5.87 12.56 -15.99
CA ALA A 226 -4.51 13.09 -15.86
C ALA A 226 -3.76 12.42 -14.67
N PHE A 227 -4.42 12.24 -13.53
CA PHE A 227 -3.87 11.48 -12.42
C PHE A 227 -3.54 10.03 -12.82
N GLN A 228 -4.41 9.36 -13.56
CA GLN A 228 -4.17 8.04 -14.12
C GLN A 228 -2.86 7.99 -14.91
N ALA A 229 -2.61 8.99 -15.76
CA ALA A 229 -1.38 9.03 -16.55
C ALA A 229 -0.13 9.17 -15.67
N GLU A 230 -0.19 10.03 -14.63
CA GLU A 230 0.91 10.21 -13.67
C GLU A 230 1.18 8.95 -12.84
N LEU A 231 0.14 8.27 -12.36
CA LEU A 231 0.26 7.00 -11.64
C LEU A 231 0.86 5.92 -12.55
N THR A 232 0.38 5.80 -13.77
CA THR A 232 0.91 4.83 -14.75
C THR A 232 2.38 5.09 -15.09
N ALA A 233 2.76 6.36 -15.23
CA ALA A 233 4.15 6.74 -15.51
C ALA A 233 5.10 6.50 -14.33
N LEU A 234 4.57 6.39 -13.11
CA LEU A 234 5.36 6.03 -11.93
C LEU A 234 5.56 4.51 -11.82
N CYS A 235 4.54 3.71 -12.15
CA CYS A 235 4.56 2.24 -12.16
C CYS A 235 5.45 1.67 -13.26
#